data_81a07b0699d82a16d0d62b9c542b9f2d
#
_entry.id   81a07b0699d82a16d0d62b9c542b9f2d
#
_cell.length_a   1.000
_cell.length_b   1.000
_cell.length_c   1.000
_cell.angle_alpha   90.00
_cell.angle_beta   90.00
_cell.angle_gamma   90.00
#
_symmetry.space_group_name_H-M   'P 1'
#
loop_
_entity.id
_entity.type
_entity.pdbx_description
1 polymer ?
#
loop_
_entity_poly.entity_id
_entity_poly.type
_entity_poly.pdbx_seq_one_letter_code
_entity_poly.pdbx_strand_id
1 'polypeptide(L)'
;LNLVIKKHPDEMATTHPMVLKVVAKHLLNHGCKVIVGDSPGGPYTKAALKSIYKTCGIESVCEELNIELNYDISEVKVNNPNGKLLKYLTVIEPITKVDHVINLCKLKTHAMATFTGGVKNLFGVIPGVQKAQYHFKMPEVVDFTDALVDICSYVNPSLTIMDGIIGMEGE
;
A
#
# COMPACT_ATOMS: atom_id res chain seq x y z
N LEU A 1 3.16 1.92 1.15
CA LEU A 1 2.64 2.52 2.39
C LEU A 1 1.37 1.80 2.85
N ASN A 2 0.82 2.17 4.01
CA ASN A 2 -0.51 1.84 4.48
C ASN A 2 -1.32 3.12 4.69
N LEU A 3 -2.07 3.54 3.66
CA LEU A 3 -2.87 4.77 3.66
C LEU A 3 -4.35 4.43 3.40
N VAL A 4 -4.93 3.57 4.22
CA VAL A 4 -6.27 2.99 4.00
C VAL A 4 -7.34 4.06 3.78
N ILE A 5 -7.27 5.14 4.56
CA ILE A 5 -8.21 6.28 4.51
C ILE A 5 -7.49 7.58 4.89
N LYS A 6 -8.18 8.70 4.74
CA LYS A 6 -7.70 10.02 5.16
C LYS A 6 -7.67 10.11 6.69
N LYS A 7 -6.50 9.91 7.30
CA LYS A 7 -6.26 9.96 8.74
C LYS A 7 -5.00 10.75 9.08
N HIS A 8 -5.07 11.54 10.15
CA HIS A 8 -3.88 12.24 10.65
C HIS A 8 -2.90 11.24 11.27
N PRO A 9 -1.57 11.48 11.21
CA PRO A 9 -0.58 10.58 11.83
C PRO A 9 -0.85 10.26 13.29
N ASP A 10 -1.35 11.20 14.08
CA ASP A 10 -1.67 11.01 15.49
C ASP A 10 -2.83 10.03 15.76
N GLU A 11 -3.60 9.67 14.73
CA GLU A 11 -4.66 8.66 14.82
C GLU A 11 -4.10 7.22 14.70
N MET A 12 -2.80 7.06 14.46
CA MET A 12 -2.05 5.79 14.40
C MET A 12 -2.60 4.73 13.42
N ALA A 13 -3.50 5.12 12.52
CA ALA A 13 -4.18 4.22 11.60
C ALA A 13 -3.43 3.96 10.29
N THR A 14 -2.44 4.81 9.96
CA THR A 14 -1.65 4.78 8.74
C THR A 14 -0.15 4.64 9.05
N THR A 15 0.66 4.27 8.06
CA THR A 15 2.12 4.30 8.21
C THR A 15 2.56 5.72 8.58
N HIS A 16 3.28 5.87 9.67
CA HIS A 16 3.72 7.17 10.16
C HIS A 16 4.72 7.80 9.17
N PRO A 17 4.60 9.09 8.84
CA PRO A 17 5.46 9.74 7.84
C PRO A 17 6.94 9.71 8.21
N MET A 18 7.31 9.66 9.49
CA MET A 18 8.69 9.50 9.92
C MET A 18 9.30 8.16 9.51
N VAL A 19 8.52 7.08 9.47
CA VAL A 19 9.00 5.78 8.97
C VAL A 19 9.36 5.90 7.48
N LEU A 20 8.48 6.52 6.69
CA LEU A 20 8.77 6.82 5.28
C LEU A 20 10.05 7.67 5.16
N LYS A 21 10.16 8.75 5.95
CA LYS A 21 11.30 9.68 5.89
C LYS A 21 12.63 8.97 6.14
N VAL A 22 12.71 8.13 7.15
CA VAL A 22 13.94 7.40 7.49
C VAL A 22 14.33 6.43 6.37
N VAL A 23 13.37 5.64 5.88
CA VAL A 23 13.62 4.66 4.82
C VAL A 23 13.99 5.35 3.51
N ALA A 24 13.22 6.36 3.10
CA ALA A 24 13.50 7.10 1.87
C ALA A 24 14.87 7.79 1.90
N LYS A 25 15.23 8.42 3.02
CA LYS A 25 16.55 9.04 3.20
C LYS A 25 17.68 8.01 3.10
N HIS A 26 17.50 6.83 3.67
CA HIS A 26 18.48 5.75 3.54
C HIS A 26 18.67 5.33 2.08
N LEU A 27 17.57 5.11 1.34
CA LEU A 27 17.62 4.73 -0.08
C LEU A 27 18.29 5.82 -0.94
N LEU A 28 17.93 7.08 -0.72
CA LEU A 28 18.56 8.22 -1.43
C LEU A 28 20.07 8.28 -1.20
N ASN A 29 20.54 8.06 0.03
CA ASN A 29 21.95 8.03 0.38
C ASN A 29 22.73 6.90 -0.32
N HIS A 30 22.01 5.87 -0.81
CA HIS A 30 22.57 4.77 -1.59
C HIS A 30 22.32 4.91 -3.10
N GLY A 31 21.94 6.10 -3.55
CA GLY A 31 21.79 6.41 -4.98
C GLY A 31 20.50 5.88 -5.62
N CYS A 32 19.52 5.44 -4.83
CA CYS A 32 18.25 4.97 -5.37
C CYS A 32 17.36 6.15 -5.78
N LYS A 33 16.65 6.03 -6.91
CA LYS A 33 15.51 6.89 -7.21
C LYS A 33 14.30 6.35 -6.44
N VAL A 34 13.65 7.20 -5.66
CA VAL A 34 12.51 6.82 -4.82
C VAL A 34 11.21 7.40 -5.37
N ILE A 35 10.20 6.57 -5.53
CA ILE A 35 8.82 6.94 -5.85
C ILE A 35 7.94 6.45 -4.71
N VAL A 36 7.09 7.32 -4.18
CA VAL A 36 6.17 6.99 -3.09
C VAL A 36 4.76 6.89 -3.63
N GLY A 37 4.05 5.83 -3.31
CA GLY A 37 2.68 5.63 -3.77
C GLY A 37 1.89 4.65 -2.90
N ASP A 38 0.58 4.72 -3.04
CA ASP A 38 -0.41 3.78 -2.50
C ASP A 38 -1.70 3.92 -3.32
N SER A 39 -2.58 2.92 -3.23
CA SER A 39 -3.96 3.02 -3.66
C SER A 39 -4.86 2.82 -2.45
N PRO A 40 -5.27 3.90 -1.75
CA PRO A 40 -6.18 3.82 -0.62
C PRO A 40 -7.54 3.25 -1.00
N GLY A 41 -8.33 2.83 0.01
CA GLY A 41 -9.72 2.42 -0.23
C GLY A 41 -10.59 3.56 -0.73
N GLY A 42 -11.63 3.23 -1.53
CA GLY A 42 -12.56 4.21 -2.09
C GLY A 42 -12.14 4.78 -3.44
N PRO A 43 -12.54 6.01 -3.77
CA PRO A 43 -12.27 6.61 -5.08
C PRO A 43 -10.77 6.73 -5.37
N TYR A 44 -10.31 6.09 -6.45
CA TYR A 44 -8.93 6.18 -6.90
C TYR A 44 -8.79 7.31 -7.93
N THR A 45 -8.69 8.53 -7.43
CA THR A 45 -8.58 9.77 -8.21
C THR A 45 -7.42 10.62 -7.72
N LYS A 46 -6.87 11.47 -8.60
CA LYS A 46 -5.79 12.41 -8.23
C LYS A 46 -6.19 13.32 -7.05
N ALA A 47 -7.44 13.78 -7.02
CA ALA A 47 -7.94 14.64 -5.95
C ALA A 47 -7.99 13.91 -4.60
N ALA A 48 -8.47 12.64 -4.60
CA ALA A 48 -8.49 11.79 -3.40
C ALA A 48 -7.07 11.52 -2.90
N LEU A 49 -6.16 11.11 -3.79
CA LEU A 49 -4.75 10.88 -3.45
C LEU A 49 -4.10 12.11 -2.82
N LYS A 50 -4.26 13.29 -3.45
CA LYS A 50 -3.72 14.55 -2.93
C LYS A 50 -4.24 14.84 -1.51
N SER A 51 -5.54 14.68 -1.29
CA SER A 51 -6.14 14.90 0.02
C SER A 51 -5.60 13.95 1.09
N ILE A 52 -5.45 12.66 0.74
CA ILE A 52 -4.95 11.62 1.65
C ILE A 52 -3.47 11.86 1.96
N TYR A 53 -2.62 12.02 0.96
CA TYR A 53 -1.18 12.25 1.14
C TYR A 53 -0.90 13.49 2.00
N LYS A 54 -1.65 14.57 1.77
CA LYS A 54 -1.53 15.79 2.58
C LYS A 54 -1.92 15.54 4.03
N THR A 55 -3.08 14.92 4.27
CA THR A 55 -3.55 14.68 5.65
C THR A 55 -2.69 13.69 6.41
N CYS A 56 -2.19 12.64 5.74
CA CYS A 56 -1.31 11.64 6.34
C CYS A 56 0.15 12.12 6.50
N GLY A 57 0.49 13.36 6.11
CA GLY A 57 1.83 13.93 6.23
C GLY A 57 2.86 13.37 5.23
N ILE A 58 2.42 12.60 4.24
CA ILE A 58 3.31 11.98 3.24
C ILE A 58 3.81 13.01 2.24
N GLU A 59 2.95 13.94 1.81
CA GLU A 59 3.29 15.02 0.87
C GLU A 59 4.47 15.85 1.41
N SER A 60 4.43 16.28 2.67
CA SER A 60 5.50 17.09 3.28
C SER A 60 6.84 16.36 3.36
N VAL A 61 6.84 15.05 3.61
CA VAL A 61 8.07 14.24 3.60
C VAL A 61 8.64 14.15 2.19
N CYS A 62 7.80 13.94 1.18
CA CYS A 62 8.24 13.86 -0.21
C CYS A 62 8.80 15.20 -0.70
N GLU A 63 8.18 16.32 -0.34
CA GLU A 63 8.67 17.67 -0.63
C GLU A 63 10.02 17.94 0.05
N GLU A 64 10.14 17.64 1.35
CA GLU A 64 11.38 17.82 2.10
C GLU A 64 12.56 17.05 1.51
N LEU A 65 12.31 15.80 1.07
CA LEU A 65 13.35 14.94 0.52
C LEU A 65 13.51 15.07 -1.01
N ASN A 66 12.70 15.91 -1.66
CA ASN A 66 12.66 16.07 -3.12
C ASN A 66 12.49 14.72 -3.85
N ILE A 67 11.57 13.89 -3.38
CA ILE A 67 11.23 12.60 -3.97
C ILE A 67 9.85 12.62 -4.63
N GLU A 68 9.70 11.77 -5.63
CA GLU A 68 8.47 11.69 -6.41
C GLU A 68 7.33 11.09 -5.59
N LEU A 69 6.21 11.82 -5.51
CA LEU A 69 4.95 11.33 -4.96
C LEU A 69 4.01 10.97 -6.11
N ASN A 70 3.57 9.72 -6.15
CA ASN A 70 2.79 9.21 -7.26
C ASN A 70 1.34 9.73 -7.26
N TYR A 71 0.97 10.34 -8.38
CA TYR A 71 -0.41 10.74 -8.70
C TYR A 71 -0.94 10.09 -9.99
N ASP A 72 -0.20 9.14 -10.55
CA ASP A 72 -0.68 8.34 -11.67
C ASP A 72 -1.74 7.36 -11.17
N ILE A 73 -2.93 7.43 -11.77
CA ILE A 73 -4.09 6.60 -11.46
C ILE A 73 -4.35 5.53 -12.52
N SER A 74 -3.40 5.35 -13.44
CA SER A 74 -3.49 4.33 -14.48
C SER A 74 -3.49 2.93 -13.87
N GLU A 75 -4.22 2.04 -14.51
CA GLU A 75 -4.38 0.65 -14.11
C GLU A 75 -3.93 -0.27 -15.25
N VAL A 76 -3.33 -1.38 -14.91
CA VAL A 76 -2.92 -2.38 -15.89
C VAL A 76 -3.31 -3.78 -15.44
N LYS A 77 -3.79 -4.58 -16.38
CA LYS A 77 -4.05 -6.00 -16.16
C LYS A 77 -2.77 -6.80 -16.42
N VAL A 78 -2.37 -7.59 -15.43
CA VAL A 78 -1.16 -8.39 -15.46
C VAL A 78 -1.45 -9.87 -15.27
N ASN A 79 -0.61 -10.73 -15.84
CA ASN A 79 -0.66 -12.17 -15.63
C ASN A 79 -0.03 -12.54 -14.29
N ASN A 80 -0.65 -13.47 -13.56
CA ASN A 80 -0.14 -14.05 -12.34
C ASN A 80 -0.18 -15.59 -12.43
N PRO A 81 0.63 -16.21 -13.30
CA PRO A 81 0.53 -17.64 -13.60
C PRO A 81 0.72 -18.53 -12.37
N ASN A 82 1.52 -18.08 -11.39
CA ASN A 82 1.81 -18.79 -10.16
C ASN A 82 0.76 -18.55 -9.06
N GLY A 83 -0.16 -17.61 -9.22
CA GLY A 83 -1.25 -17.40 -8.26
C GLY A 83 -2.09 -18.65 -8.10
N LYS A 84 -2.49 -18.97 -6.88
CA LYS A 84 -3.39 -20.09 -6.58
C LYS A 84 -4.82 -19.79 -7.09
N LEU A 85 -5.33 -18.64 -6.71
CA LEU A 85 -6.70 -18.19 -6.97
C LEU A 85 -6.77 -17.12 -8.07
N LEU A 86 -5.83 -16.18 -8.08
CA LEU A 86 -5.83 -15.03 -8.97
C LEU A 86 -4.80 -15.22 -10.09
N LYS A 87 -5.23 -15.74 -11.24
CA LYS A 87 -4.38 -15.90 -12.43
C LYS A 87 -4.12 -14.60 -13.18
N TYR A 88 -4.94 -13.58 -12.90
CA TYR A 88 -4.82 -12.22 -13.43
C TYR A 88 -5.08 -11.23 -12.31
N LEU A 89 -4.34 -10.14 -12.31
CA LEU A 89 -4.52 -9.02 -11.39
C LEU A 89 -4.72 -7.73 -12.20
N THR A 90 -5.53 -6.82 -11.68
CA THR A 90 -5.47 -5.43 -12.12
C THR A 90 -4.74 -4.66 -11.03
N VAL A 91 -3.62 -4.07 -11.37
CA VAL A 91 -2.77 -3.32 -10.43
C VAL A 91 -2.63 -1.87 -10.87
N ILE A 92 -2.27 -0.99 -9.95
CA ILE A 92 -1.86 0.36 -10.29
C ILE A 92 -0.61 0.29 -11.17
N GLU A 93 -0.61 1.01 -12.30
CA GLU A 93 0.46 0.90 -13.28
C GLU A 93 1.86 1.24 -12.72
N PRO A 94 2.04 2.22 -11.81
CA PRO A 94 3.36 2.55 -11.25
C PRO A 94 4.12 1.37 -10.66
N ILE A 95 3.42 0.35 -10.11
CA ILE A 95 4.08 -0.83 -9.54
C ILE A 95 4.82 -1.68 -10.59
N THR A 96 4.44 -1.58 -11.84
CA THR A 96 5.06 -2.33 -12.96
C THR A 96 6.27 -1.62 -13.57
N LYS A 97 6.55 -0.39 -13.11
CA LYS A 97 7.60 0.48 -13.66
C LYS A 97 8.80 0.66 -12.72
N VAL A 98 8.83 -0.08 -11.61
CA VAL A 98 9.90 0.01 -10.61
C VAL A 98 10.68 -1.30 -10.54
N ASP A 99 11.98 -1.21 -10.23
CA ASP A 99 12.86 -2.38 -10.11
C ASP A 99 12.63 -3.13 -8.78
N HIS A 100 12.32 -2.38 -7.72
CA HIS A 100 12.16 -2.89 -6.36
C HIS A 100 10.98 -2.25 -5.65
N VAL A 101 10.32 -3.03 -4.80
CA VAL A 101 9.23 -2.57 -3.93
C VAL A 101 9.65 -2.69 -2.48
N ILE A 102 9.61 -1.57 -1.76
CA ILE A 102 9.73 -1.54 -0.30
C ILE A 102 8.33 -1.34 0.29
N ASN A 103 7.89 -2.33 1.04
CA ASN A 103 6.57 -2.38 1.62
C ASN A 103 6.60 -1.82 3.06
N LEU A 104 6.05 -0.61 3.27
CA LEU A 104 5.96 0.02 4.58
C LEU A 104 4.54 -0.15 5.13
N CYS A 105 4.32 -1.14 5.97
CA CYS A 105 3.00 -1.46 6.52
C CYS A 105 2.82 -0.92 7.93
N LYS A 106 1.57 -0.94 8.42
CA LYS A 106 1.19 -0.54 9.78
C LYS A 106 0.79 -1.76 10.60
N LEU A 107 1.25 -1.83 11.85
CA LEU A 107 0.79 -2.81 12.82
C LEU A 107 -0.59 -2.40 13.32
N LYS A 108 -1.63 -3.10 12.87
CA LYS A 108 -3.00 -2.87 13.32
C LYS A 108 -3.90 -4.08 13.15
N THR A 109 -4.99 -4.14 13.92
CA THR A 109 -6.06 -5.10 13.77
C THR A 109 -6.89 -4.82 12.50
N HIS A 110 -7.71 -5.78 12.11
CA HIS A 110 -8.61 -5.68 10.97
C HIS A 110 -9.83 -6.58 11.18
N ALA A 111 -11.02 -6.03 10.94
CA ALA A 111 -12.29 -6.73 11.18
C ALA A 111 -12.37 -8.11 10.48
N MET A 112 -12.10 -8.18 9.18
CA MET A 112 -12.21 -9.42 8.40
C MET A 112 -10.98 -10.32 8.50
N ALA A 113 -9.77 -9.75 8.36
CA ALA A 113 -8.53 -10.52 8.30
C ALA A 113 -7.79 -10.58 9.65
N THR A 114 -8.44 -10.19 10.74
CA THR A 114 -7.91 -10.13 12.11
C THR A 114 -6.71 -9.18 12.25
N PHE A 115 -5.78 -9.23 11.32
CA PHE A 115 -4.50 -8.53 11.38
C PHE A 115 -4.15 -7.86 10.04
N THR A 116 -3.64 -6.63 10.11
CA THR A 116 -3.01 -5.94 8.98
C THR A 116 -1.50 -5.94 9.16
N GLY A 117 -0.81 -6.62 8.28
CA GLY A 117 0.64 -6.73 8.27
C GLY A 117 1.19 -6.59 6.85
N GLY A 118 2.38 -7.13 6.61
CA GLY A 118 3.07 -7.00 5.33
C GLY A 118 2.28 -7.52 4.14
N VAL A 119 1.74 -8.73 4.23
CA VAL A 119 0.99 -9.37 3.13
C VAL A 119 -0.26 -8.55 2.79
N LYS A 120 -1.09 -8.25 3.78
CA LYS A 120 -2.33 -7.49 3.55
C LYS A 120 -2.06 -6.07 3.06
N ASN A 121 -0.95 -5.45 3.45
CA ASN A 121 -0.60 -4.10 2.99
C ASN A 121 -0.43 -4.05 1.47
N LEU A 122 0.05 -5.12 0.84
CA LEU A 122 0.21 -5.19 -0.61
C LEU A 122 -1.12 -5.20 -1.38
N PHE A 123 -2.25 -5.36 -0.70
CA PHE A 123 -3.55 -5.04 -1.29
C PHE A 123 -3.65 -3.55 -1.72
N GLY A 124 -2.75 -2.70 -1.23
CA GLY A 124 -2.55 -1.32 -1.70
C GLY A 124 -2.16 -1.18 -3.17
N VAL A 125 -1.70 -2.24 -3.84
CA VAL A 125 -1.43 -2.18 -5.29
C VAL A 125 -2.69 -2.42 -6.14
N ILE A 126 -3.78 -2.90 -5.55
CA ILE A 126 -5.07 -3.04 -6.23
C ILE A 126 -5.78 -1.68 -6.23
N PRO A 127 -6.30 -1.19 -7.36
CA PRO A 127 -7.03 0.08 -7.43
C PRO A 127 -8.16 0.16 -6.41
N GLY A 128 -8.29 1.29 -5.73
CA GLY A 128 -9.17 1.45 -4.55
C GLY A 128 -10.60 1.00 -4.77
N VAL A 129 -11.19 1.35 -5.91
CA VAL A 129 -12.58 0.97 -6.26
C VAL A 129 -12.75 -0.55 -6.45
N GLN A 130 -11.71 -1.26 -6.86
CA GLN A 130 -11.76 -2.72 -7.07
C GLN A 130 -11.70 -3.49 -5.75
N LYS A 131 -11.18 -2.90 -4.67
CA LYS A 131 -11.05 -3.59 -3.36
C LYS A 131 -12.39 -4.07 -2.81
N ALA A 132 -13.44 -3.28 -2.98
CA ALA A 132 -14.79 -3.70 -2.58
C ALA A 132 -15.27 -4.94 -3.34
N GLN A 133 -14.89 -5.09 -4.61
CA GLN A 133 -15.25 -6.26 -5.41
C GLN A 133 -14.55 -7.53 -4.89
N TYR A 134 -13.32 -7.43 -4.39
CA TYR A 134 -12.62 -8.56 -3.77
C TYR A 134 -13.36 -9.04 -2.52
N HIS A 135 -13.75 -8.12 -1.62
CA HIS A 135 -14.53 -8.46 -0.43
C HIS A 135 -15.87 -9.09 -0.78
N PHE A 136 -16.54 -8.58 -1.82
CA PHE A 136 -17.83 -9.12 -2.27
C PHE A 136 -17.71 -10.51 -2.91
N LYS A 137 -16.69 -10.72 -3.76
CA LYS A 137 -16.46 -11.99 -4.47
C LYS A 137 -15.86 -13.08 -3.60
N MET A 138 -15.19 -12.70 -2.52
CA MET A 138 -14.47 -13.60 -1.60
C MET A 138 -14.92 -13.31 -0.17
N PRO A 139 -16.18 -13.65 0.18
CA PRO A 139 -16.72 -13.41 1.52
C PRO A 139 -16.07 -14.30 2.58
N GLU A 140 -15.54 -15.46 2.16
CA GLU A 140 -14.83 -16.37 3.05
C GLU A 140 -13.43 -15.88 3.34
N VAL A 141 -13.03 -15.89 4.61
CA VAL A 141 -11.70 -15.39 5.06
C VAL A 141 -10.57 -16.15 4.36
N VAL A 142 -10.73 -17.45 4.13
CA VAL A 142 -9.72 -18.31 3.49
C VAL A 142 -9.48 -17.84 2.05
N ASP A 143 -10.52 -17.65 1.25
CA ASP A 143 -10.40 -17.24 -0.14
C ASP A 143 -9.81 -15.82 -0.23
N PHE A 144 -10.25 -14.93 0.64
CA PHE A 144 -9.71 -13.58 0.68
C PHE A 144 -8.22 -13.57 1.07
N THR A 145 -7.80 -14.39 2.04
CA THR A 145 -6.39 -14.49 2.43
C THR A 145 -5.53 -15.16 1.37
N ASP A 146 -6.03 -16.18 0.68
CA ASP A 146 -5.36 -16.78 -0.49
C ASP A 146 -5.14 -15.74 -1.60
N ALA A 147 -6.15 -14.90 -1.88
CA ALA A 147 -6.00 -13.80 -2.82
C ALA A 147 -4.94 -12.77 -2.40
N LEU A 148 -4.85 -12.45 -1.09
CA LEU A 148 -3.80 -11.56 -0.57
C LEU A 148 -2.40 -12.18 -0.73
N VAL A 149 -2.26 -13.49 -0.54
CA VAL A 149 -0.99 -14.20 -0.78
C VAL A 149 -0.62 -14.18 -2.26
N ASP A 150 -1.58 -14.38 -3.16
CA ASP A 150 -1.36 -14.28 -4.60
C ASP A 150 -0.87 -12.89 -5.02
N ILE A 151 -1.45 -11.82 -4.46
CA ILE A 151 -1.02 -10.44 -4.70
C ILE A 151 0.40 -10.23 -4.16
N CYS A 152 0.67 -10.71 -2.94
CA CYS A 152 1.99 -10.61 -2.32
C CYS A 152 3.07 -11.31 -3.17
N SER A 153 2.77 -12.51 -3.65
CA SER A 153 3.66 -13.30 -4.49
C SER A 153 3.93 -12.63 -5.85
N TYR A 154 2.92 -11.96 -6.42
CA TYR A 154 3.09 -11.17 -7.64
C TYR A 154 4.00 -9.96 -7.43
N VAL A 155 3.73 -9.17 -6.39
CA VAL A 155 4.51 -7.95 -6.09
C VAL A 155 5.93 -8.28 -5.66
N ASN A 156 6.11 -9.37 -4.93
CA ASN A 156 7.39 -9.87 -4.44
C ASN A 156 8.27 -8.75 -3.84
N PRO A 157 7.84 -8.09 -2.75
CA PRO A 157 8.56 -6.95 -2.21
C PRO A 157 9.97 -7.34 -1.76
N SER A 158 10.96 -6.53 -2.11
CA SER A 158 12.37 -6.76 -1.71
C SER A 158 12.56 -6.62 -0.20
N LEU A 159 11.73 -5.81 0.46
CA LEU A 159 11.76 -5.60 1.90
C LEU A 159 10.39 -5.19 2.41
N THR A 160 10.01 -5.70 3.56
CA THR A 160 8.83 -5.26 4.31
C THR A 160 9.26 -4.72 5.67
N ILE A 161 8.88 -3.48 5.98
CA ILE A 161 9.10 -2.84 7.28
C ILE A 161 7.73 -2.53 7.88
N MET A 162 7.52 -2.98 9.10
CA MET A 162 6.27 -2.74 9.83
C MET A 162 6.45 -1.61 10.83
N ASP A 163 5.66 -0.55 10.65
CA ASP A 163 5.51 0.50 11.65
C ASP A 163 4.71 -0.04 12.83
N GLY A 164 5.42 -0.46 13.86
CA GLY A 164 4.89 -0.97 15.14
C GLY A 164 5.32 -0.13 16.32
N ILE A 165 5.81 1.11 16.13
CA ILE A 165 6.19 2.01 17.22
C ILE A 165 4.98 2.26 18.11
N ILE A 166 3.82 2.52 17.51
CA ILE A 166 2.53 2.51 18.17
C ILE A 166 1.61 1.66 17.29
N GLY A 167 1.16 0.52 17.80
CA GLY A 167 0.17 -0.31 17.13
C GLY A 167 -1.24 0.26 17.30
N MET A 168 -2.15 -0.07 16.39
CA MET A 168 -3.57 0.26 16.51
C MET A 168 -4.35 -1.01 16.79
N GLU A 169 -5.17 -0.99 17.84
CA GLU A 169 -6.13 -2.03 18.18
C GLU A 169 -7.54 -1.43 18.16
N GLY A 170 -8.50 -2.22 17.66
CA GLY A 170 -9.89 -1.77 17.45
C GLY A 170 -10.13 -1.22 16.05
N GLU A 171 -11.35 -0.68 15.83
CA GLU A 171 -11.82 -0.07 14.57
C GLU A 171 -12.03 1.44 14.72
#